data_c324ba88c22b6c5be0c039935de08dea
#
_entry.id   c324ba88c22b6c5be0c039935de08dea
#
_cell.length_a   1.000
_cell.length_b   1.000
_cell.length_c   1.000
_cell.angle_alpha   90.00
_cell.angle_beta   90.00
_cell.angle_gamma   90.00
#
_symmetry.space_group_name_H-M   'P 1'
#
loop_
_entity.id
_entity.type
_entity.pdbx_description
1 polymer ?
#
loop_
_entity_poly.entity_id
_entity_poly.type
_entity_poly.pdbx_seq_one_letter_code
_entity_poly.pdbx_strand_id
1 'polypeptide(L)'
;MFPAYVQSKIIYRFHEGKEHGIIEETVPEGVKLVVAPDSSSNDYEVHKKLKERGIDVLVIDHHEAEKVSDNAVVINNQLCDYPTKSLSGVGMVYKFCQYFDSVMDTDYADYILDLVALGMIADMMDMRDFETKHLITRGLEDIHNPFFAGMVEKNAYQLKEITPTGVAFYVAPYVNATVRMGTQEEKRIMFEAMLDFKAYDMVDSTKRGCKG
;
A
#
# COMPACT_ATOMS: atom_id res chain seq x y z
N MET A 1 3.47 13.74 -9.16
CA MET A 1 1.98 13.66 -9.23
C MET A 1 1.56 13.46 -10.67
N PHE A 2 0.72 12.47 -10.97
CA PHE A 2 0.23 12.26 -12.34
C PHE A 2 -0.59 13.47 -12.80
N PRO A 3 -0.52 13.83 -14.11
CA PRO A 3 -1.38 14.87 -14.68
C PRO A 3 -2.86 14.58 -14.41
N ALA A 4 -3.65 15.63 -14.22
CA ALA A 4 -5.09 15.52 -13.88
C ALA A 4 -5.89 14.60 -14.83
N TYR A 5 -5.55 14.60 -16.14
CA TYR A 5 -6.20 13.74 -17.11
C TYR A 5 -5.90 12.23 -16.89
N VAL A 6 -4.75 11.90 -16.30
CA VAL A 6 -4.42 10.52 -15.93
C VAL A 6 -5.16 10.14 -14.66
N GLN A 7 -5.22 11.04 -13.67
CA GLN A 7 -5.98 10.80 -12.43
C GLN A 7 -7.46 10.51 -12.71
N SER A 8 -8.06 11.19 -13.68
CA SER A 8 -9.46 10.96 -14.07
C SER A 8 -9.71 9.59 -14.73
N LYS A 9 -8.64 8.85 -15.08
CA LYS A 9 -8.72 7.50 -15.69
C LYS A 9 -8.39 6.38 -14.71
N ILE A 10 -8.06 6.70 -13.46
CA ILE A 10 -7.72 5.72 -12.44
C ILE A 10 -8.99 5.33 -11.70
N ILE A 11 -9.24 4.03 -11.62
CA ILE A 11 -10.33 3.44 -10.84
C ILE A 11 -9.69 2.71 -9.67
N TYR A 12 -10.02 3.13 -8.45
CA TYR A 12 -9.56 2.47 -7.23
C TYR A 12 -10.57 1.41 -6.80
N ARG A 13 -10.06 0.25 -6.41
CA ARG A 13 -10.87 -0.81 -5.84
C ARG A 13 -10.25 -1.31 -4.55
N PHE A 14 -11.09 -1.53 -3.55
CA PHE A 14 -10.70 -2.11 -2.28
C PHE A 14 -11.29 -3.50 -2.16
N HIS A 15 -10.53 -4.44 -1.61
CA HIS A 15 -11.01 -5.80 -1.39
C HIS A 15 -12.19 -5.82 -0.40
N GLU A 16 -13.03 -6.82 -0.49
CA GLU A 16 -14.13 -7.09 0.43
C GLU A 16 -13.77 -8.26 1.35
N GLY A 17 -13.96 -8.05 2.66
CA GLY A 17 -13.71 -9.10 3.64
C GLY A 17 -12.26 -9.58 3.66
N LYS A 18 -12.08 -10.89 3.52
CA LYS A 18 -10.76 -11.56 3.54
C LYS A 18 -10.23 -11.91 2.15
N GLU A 19 -10.92 -11.51 1.10
CA GLU A 19 -10.49 -11.79 -0.26
C GLU A 19 -9.25 -10.94 -0.58
N HIS A 20 -8.22 -11.60 -1.09
CA HIS A 20 -7.01 -10.96 -1.59
C HIS A 20 -6.87 -11.28 -3.07
N GLY A 21 -6.33 -10.33 -3.82
CA GLY A 21 -6.04 -10.52 -5.22
C GLY A 21 -7.06 -9.87 -6.17
N ILE A 22 -6.88 -10.14 -7.45
CA ILE A 22 -7.69 -9.57 -8.51
C ILE A 22 -8.93 -10.46 -8.72
N ILE A 23 -10.12 -9.86 -8.62
CA ILE A 23 -11.38 -10.51 -8.98
C ILE A 23 -11.71 -10.08 -10.41
N GLU A 24 -11.55 -10.99 -11.37
CA GLU A 24 -11.65 -10.71 -12.81
C GLU A 24 -12.98 -10.07 -13.21
N GLU A 25 -14.09 -10.58 -12.66
CA GLU A 25 -15.45 -10.10 -12.93
C GLU A 25 -15.68 -8.66 -12.52
N THR A 26 -14.84 -8.15 -11.62
CA THR A 26 -14.94 -6.77 -11.11
C THR A 26 -14.14 -5.78 -11.93
N VAL A 27 -13.34 -6.22 -12.91
CA VAL A 27 -12.56 -5.34 -13.79
C VAL A 27 -13.46 -4.77 -14.88
N PRO A 28 -13.73 -3.45 -14.90
CA PRO A 28 -14.65 -2.84 -15.83
C PRO A 28 -14.22 -2.98 -17.30
N GLU A 29 -15.18 -2.88 -18.21
CA GLU A 29 -14.88 -2.74 -19.63
C GLU A 29 -14.06 -1.48 -19.92
N GLY A 30 -13.18 -1.56 -20.91
CA GLY A 30 -12.34 -0.42 -21.33
C GLY A 30 -11.05 -0.23 -20.50
N VAL A 31 -10.88 -0.95 -19.39
CA VAL A 31 -9.62 -1.00 -18.65
C VAL A 31 -8.52 -1.57 -19.56
N LYS A 32 -7.33 -0.98 -19.49
CA LYS A 32 -6.16 -1.42 -20.27
C LYS A 32 -5.03 -1.96 -19.40
N LEU A 33 -4.97 -1.52 -18.15
CA LEU A 33 -3.96 -1.94 -17.19
C LEU A 33 -4.61 -2.12 -15.81
N VAL A 34 -4.34 -3.25 -15.18
CA VAL A 34 -4.61 -3.50 -13.77
C VAL A 34 -3.29 -3.45 -13.02
N VAL A 35 -3.22 -2.63 -11.97
CA VAL A 35 -2.09 -2.62 -11.03
C VAL A 35 -2.58 -3.22 -9.72
N ALA A 36 -1.94 -4.30 -9.28
CA ALA A 36 -2.26 -5.01 -8.05
C ALA A 36 -1.09 -4.86 -7.06
N PRO A 37 -1.12 -3.84 -6.18
CA PRO A 37 -0.17 -3.73 -5.11
C PRO A 37 -0.54 -4.68 -3.96
N ASP A 38 0.47 -5.26 -3.31
CA ASP A 38 0.36 -6.08 -2.11
C ASP A 38 -0.51 -7.34 -2.26
N SER A 39 -0.61 -7.86 -3.47
CA SER A 39 -1.42 -9.05 -3.75
C SER A 39 -1.17 -9.63 -5.14
N SER A 40 -1.78 -10.77 -5.42
CA SER A 40 -1.96 -11.36 -6.74
C SER A 40 -0.76 -12.07 -7.34
N SER A 41 0.33 -12.29 -6.63
CA SER A 41 1.48 -13.05 -7.18
C SER A 41 1.12 -14.46 -7.64
N ASN A 42 0.07 -15.07 -7.07
CA ASN A 42 -0.38 -16.43 -7.38
C ASN A 42 -1.65 -16.51 -8.26
N ASP A 43 -2.17 -15.38 -8.75
CA ASP A 43 -3.44 -15.32 -9.50
C ASP A 43 -3.24 -15.65 -10.99
N TYR A 44 -2.51 -16.72 -11.33
CA TYR A 44 -2.11 -17.09 -12.69
C TYR A 44 -3.26 -17.17 -13.68
N GLU A 45 -4.39 -17.80 -13.27
CA GLU A 45 -5.56 -17.96 -14.12
C GLU A 45 -6.26 -16.62 -14.38
N VAL A 46 -6.29 -15.73 -13.38
CA VAL A 46 -6.86 -14.39 -13.53
C VAL A 46 -5.99 -13.56 -14.47
N HIS A 47 -4.67 -13.63 -14.32
CA HIS A 47 -3.74 -12.95 -15.23
C HIS A 47 -3.94 -13.39 -16.68
N LYS A 48 -4.10 -14.71 -16.91
CA LYS A 48 -4.36 -15.25 -18.24
C LYS A 48 -5.66 -14.72 -18.83
N LYS A 49 -6.76 -14.76 -18.08
CA LYS A 49 -8.05 -14.26 -18.52
C LYS A 49 -8.03 -12.77 -18.84
N LEU A 50 -7.35 -11.96 -18.01
CA LEU A 50 -7.19 -10.52 -18.27
C LEU A 50 -6.38 -10.26 -19.53
N LYS A 51 -5.31 -11.02 -19.75
CA LYS A 51 -4.51 -10.94 -20.97
C LYS A 51 -5.31 -11.32 -22.23
N GLU A 52 -6.17 -12.35 -22.15
CA GLU A 52 -7.09 -12.73 -23.22
C GLU A 52 -8.11 -11.61 -23.54
N ARG A 53 -8.46 -10.78 -22.54
CA ARG A 53 -9.29 -9.58 -22.70
C ARG A 53 -8.50 -8.36 -23.23
N GLY A 54 -7.18 -8.50 -23.47
CA GLY A 54 -6.32 -7.41 -23.91
C GLY A 54 -6.02 -6.38 -22.79
N ILE A 55 -5.98 -6.85 -21.54
CA ILE A 55 -5.69 -6.05 -20.35
C ILE A 55 -4.34 -6.49 -19.80
N ASP A 56 -3.40 -5.55 -19.69
CA ASP A 56 -2.11 -5.77 -19.03
C ASP A 56 -2.27 -5.81 -17.52
N VAL A 57 -1.42 -6.61 -16.85
CA VAL A 57 -1.39 -6.73 -15.39
C VAL A 57 0.00 -6.45 -14.89
N LEU A 58 0.10 -5.55 -13.90
CA LEU A 58 1.30 -5.27 -13.11
C LEU A 58 1.02 -5.65 -11.66
N VAL A 59 1.73 -6.65 -11.18
CA VAL A 59 1.72 -7.09 -9.77
C VAL A 59 2.95 -6.53 -9.08
N ILE A 60 2.76 -5.89 -7.92
CA ILE A 60 3.85 -5.40 -7.06
C ILE A 60 3.58 -5.97 -5.66
N ASP A 61 4.22 -7.07 -5.33
CA ASP A 61 3.85 -7.90 -4.20
C ASP A 61 5.08 -8.42 -3.44
N HIS A 62 4.87 -8.96 -2.24
CA HIS A 62 5.90 -9.51 -1.37
C HIS A 62 5.54 -10.89 -0.78
N HIS A 63 4.33 -11.36 -1.06
CA HIS A 63 3.87 -12.67 -0.58
C HIS A 63 4.65 -13.81 -1.25
N GLU A 64 4.74 -14.94 -0.55
CA GLU A 64 5.30 -16.16 -1.14
C GLU A 64 4.52 -16.57 -2.39
N ALA A 65 5.25 -16.87 -3.44
CA ALA A 65 4.69 -17.30 -4.70
C ALA A 65 5.49 -18.46 -5.28
N GLU A 66 4.79 -19.35 -6.00
CA GLU A 66 5.41 -20.57 -6.54
C GLU A 66 6.30 -20.28 -7.75
N LYS A 67 5.87 -19.32 -8.58
CA LYS A 67 6.56 -18.96 -9.83
C LYS A 67 6.17 -17.57 -10.31
N VAL A 68 6.89 -17.04 -11.28
CA VAL A 68 6.49 -15.84 -12.02
C VAL A 68 5.37 -16.18 -13.01
N SER A 69 4.39 -15.30 -13.15
CA SER A 69 3.32 -15.47 -14.15
C SER A 69 3.81 -15.11 -15.56
N ASP A 70 3.46 -15.94 -16.54
CA ASP A 70 3.73 -15.66 -17.96
C ASP A 70 2.76 -14.63 -18.57
N ASN A 71 1.72 -14.25 -17.83
CA ASN A 71 0.63 -13.40 -18.30
C ASN A 71 0.53 -12.05 -17.59
N ALA A 72 1.47 -11.74 -16.70
CA ALA A 72 1.57 -10.49 -15.96
C ALA A 72 3.03 -10.09 -15.77
N VAL A 73 3.28 -8.80 -15.60
CA VAL A 73 4.55 -8.30 -15.05
C VAL A 73 4.46 -8.44 -13.54
N VAL A 74 5.32 -9.27 -12.94
CA VAL A 74 5.34 -9.52 -11.50
C VAL A 74 6.64 -9.00 -10.91
N ILE A 75 6.52 -8.05 -9.98
CA ILE A 75 7.63 -7.53 -9.18
C ILE A 75 7.42 -8.06 -7.77
N ASN A 76 8.23 -9.05 -7.39
CA ASN A 76 8.13 -9.71 -6.09
C ASN A 76 9.51 -10.13 -5.64
N ASN A 77 9.93 -9.66 -4.46
CA ASN A 77 11.25 -9.94 -3.89
C ASN A 77 11.45 -11.41 -3.49
N GLN A 78 10.38 -12.18 -3.29
CA GLN A 78 10.49 -13.61 -2.99
C GLN A 78 10.89 -14.43 -4.23
N LEU A 79 10.54 -13.96 -5.42
CA LEU A 79 10.73 -14.65 -6.70
C LEU A 79 12.06 -14.33 -7.42
N CYS A 80 12.91 -13.49 -6.85
CA CYS A 80 14.17 -13.07 -7.44
C CYS A 80 15.31 -13.03 -6.40
N ASP A 81 16.53 -12.77 -6.84
CA ASP A 81 17.72 -12.69 -5.95
C ASP A 81 17.83 -11.36 -5.19
N TYR A 82 16.71 -10.62 -5.02
CA TYR A 82 16.74 -9.41 -4.21
C TYR A 82 17.11 -9.76 -2.76
N PRO A 83 18.11 -9.09 -2.16
CA PRO A 83 18.69 -9.53 -0.88
C PRO A 83 17.69 -9.41 0.28
N THR A 84 16.90 -8.34 0.30
CA THR A 84 15.91 -8.09 1.36
C THR A 84 14.61 -8.81 1.06
N LYS A 85 14.29 -9.84 1.85
CA LYS A 85 13.01 -10.56 1.77
C LYS A 85 11.94 -9.97 2.68
N SER A 86 12.33 -9.10 3.59
CA SER A 86 11.47 -8.50 4.61
C SER A 86 10.98 -7.10 4.21
N LEU A 87 10.47 -6.95 2.98
CA LEU A 87 9.74 -5.76 2.54
C LEU A 87 8.25 -6.10 2.45
N SER A 88 7.40 -5.21 2.94
CA SER A 88 5.94 -5.31 2.73
C SER A 88 5.55 -4.86 1.33
N GLY A 89 4.29 -5.02 0.95
CA GLY A 89 3.79 -4.56 -0.34
C GLY A 89 4.04 -3.08 -0.59
N VAL A 90 3.89 -2.21 0.41
CA VAL A 90 4.25 -0.78 0.27
C VAL A 90 5.75 -0.58 0.11
N GLY A 91 6.58 -1.40 0.76
CA GLY A 91 8.03 -1.39 0.56
C GLY A 91 8.39 -1.74 -0.89
N MET A 92 7.72 -2.74 -1.46
CA MET A 92 7.89 -3.11 -2.88
C MET A 92 7.42 -2.02 -3.83
N VAL A 93 6.29 -1.35 -3.53
CA VAL A 93 5.81 -0.19 -4.30
C VAL A 93 6.82 0.95 -4.24
N TYR A 94 7.41 1.21 -3.08
CA TYR A 94 8.46 2.22 -2.94
C TYR A 94 9.69 1.91 -3.81
N LYS A 95 10.15 0.66 -3.81
CA LYS A 95 11.27 0.24 -4.69
C LYS A 95 10.94 0.40 -6.17
N PHE A 96 9.71 0.10 -6.56
CA PHE A 96 9.23 0.35 -7.91
C PHE A 96 9.23 1.85 -8.24
N CYS A 97 8.75 2.69 -7.33
CA CYS A 97 8.77 4.16 -7.50
C CYS A 97 10.19 4.69 -7.60
N GLN A 98 11.14 4.22 -6.79
CA GLN A 98 12.55 4.60 -6.90
C GLN A 98 13.15 4.24 -8.27
N TYR A 99 12.84 3.04 -8.78
CA TYR A 99 13.26 2.67 -10.12
C TYR A 99 12.62 3.56 -11.18
N PHE A 100 11.34 3.85 -11.05
CA PHE A 100 10.61 4.72 -11.96
C PHE A 100 11.22 6.14 -11.96
N ASP A 101 11.51 6.70 -10.80
CA ASP A 101 12.18 7.99 -10.65
C ASP A 101 13.54 7.99 -11.37
N SER A 102 14.33 6.93 -11.23
CA SER A 102 15.63 6.82 -11.89
C SER A 102 15.54 6.79 -13.41
N VAL A 103 14.44 6.25 -13.97
CA VAL A 103 14.21 6.19 -15.42
C VAL A 103 13.64 7.50 -15.96
N MET A 104 12.80 8.17 -15.16
CA MET A 104 12.07 9.38 -15.57
C MET A 104 12.78 10.67 -15.17
N ASP A 105 13.93 10.59 -14.50
CA ASP A 105 14.65 11.72 -13.93
C ASP A 105 13.76 12.57 -13.01
N THR A 106 13.07 11.89 -12.08
CA THR A 106 12.16 12.47 -11.08
C THR A 106 12.59 12.08 -9.67
N ASP A 107 11.97 12.65 -8.65
CA ASP A 107 12.30 12.46 -7.24
C ASP A 107 11.00 12.47 -6.40
N TYR A 108 10.10 11.54 -6.69
CA TYR A 108 8.81 11.44 -6.01
C TYR A 108 8.75 10.32 -4.97
N ALA A 109 9.61 9.31 -5.08
CA ALA A 109 9.54 8.13 -4.22
C ALA A 109 9.75 8.50 -2.76
N ASP A 110 10.74 9.32 -2.45
CA ASP A 110 11.06 9.69 -1.07
C ASP A 110 9.96 10.53 -0.39
N TYR A 111 9.10 11.18 -1.18
CA TYR A 111 7.94 11.92 -0.66
C TYR A 111 6.91 11.03 0.05
N ILE A 112 6.87 9.73 -0.22
CA ILE A 112 5.93 8.80 0.43
C ILE A 112 6.59 7.94 1.51
N LEU A 113 7.82 8.27 1.91
CA LEU A 113 8.63 7.40 2.77
C LEU A 113 8.02 7.24 4.19
N ASP A 114 7.33 8.23 4.69
CA ASP A 114 6.60 8.14 5.96
C ASP A 114 5.44 7.13 5.90
N LEU A 115 4.68 7.10 4.81
CA LEU A 115 3.65 6.08 4.59
C LEU A 115 4.26 4.69 4.36
N VAL A 116 5.44 4.61 3.74
CA VAL A 116 6.20 3.35 3.61
C VAL A 116 6.56 2.82 5.00
N ALA A 117 7.09 3.68 5.87
CA ALA A 117 7.40 3.29 7.25
C ALA A 117 6.15 2.82 8.00
N LEU A 118 5.03 3.55 7.89
CA LEU A 118 3.76 3.16 8.51
C LEU A 118 3.30 1.79 8.03
N GLY A 119 3.29 1.53 6.72
CA GLY A 119 2.83 0.26 6.16
C GLY A 119 3.76 -0.90 6.52
N MET A 120 5.08 -0.72 6.48
CA MET A 120 6.04 -1.75 6.89
C MET A 120 5.92 -2.11 8.38
N ILE A 121 5.62 -1.12 9.24
CA ILE A 121 5.33 -1.36 10.67
C ILE A 121 3.99 -2.08 10.83
N ALA A 122 2.96 -1.67 10.11
CA ALA A 122 1.62 -2.26 10.18
C ALA A 122 1.61 -3.73 9.74
N ASP A 123 2.49 -4.08 8.80
CA ASP A 123 2.69 -5.44 8.31
C ASP A 123 3.78 -6.22 9.08
N MET A 124 4.29 -5.65 10.15
CA MET A 124 5.23 -6.27 11.10
C MET A 124 6.51 -6.79 10.45
N MET A 125 7.07 -6.05 9.50
CA MET A 125 8.30 -6.42 8.79
C MET A 125 9.49 -6.53 9.74
N ASP A 126 10.40 -7.47 9.45
CA ASP A 126 11.53 -7.79 10.31
C ASP A 126 12.61 -6.71 10.29
N MET A 127 12.67 -5.89 11.33
CA MET A 127 13.65 -4.82 11.51
C MET A 127 15.09 -5.31 11.79
N ARG A 128 15.34 -6.60 11.86
CA ARG A 128 16.72 -7.14 11.86
C ARG A 128 17.35 -7.05 10.47
N ASP A 129 16.53 -7.01 9.43
CA ASP A 129 16.96 -6.70 8.07
C ASP A 129 17.37 -5.22 7.99
N PHE A 130 18.53 -4.97 7.37
CA PHE A 130 19.12 -3.64 7.33
C PHE A 130 18.27 -2.65 6.51
N GLU A 131 17.80 -3.05 5.35
CA GLU A 131 17.01 -2.19 4.47
C GLU A 131 15.65 -1.88 5.09
N THR A 132 14.97 -2.91 5.64
CA THR A 132 13.72 -2.74 6.38
C THR A 132 13.87 -1.73 7.51
N LYS A 133 14.89 -1.89 8.34
CA LYS A 133 15.20 -0.96 9.43
C LYS A 133 15.49 0.43 8.91
N HIS A 134 16.27 0.55 7.85
CA HIS A 134 16.64 1.84 7.25
C HIS A 134 15.41 2.60 6.77
N LEU A 135 14.54 1.96 5.98
CA LEU A 135 13.34 2.58 5.43
C LEU A 135 12.37 3.03 6.54
N ILE A 136 12.14 2.17 7.54
CA ILE A 136 11.28 2.53 8.69
C ILE A 136 11.88 3.71 9.46
N THR A 137 13.18 3.67 9.76
CA THR A 137 13.82 4.75 10.54
C THR A 137 13.74 6.07 9.78
N ARG A 138 14.11 6.07 8.50
CA ARG A 138 14.08 7.27 7.66
C ARG A 138 12.68 7.85 7.50
N GLY A 139 11.68 7.01 7.28
CA GLY A 139 10.31 7.47 7.12
C GLY A 139 9.68 8.03 8.40
N LEU A 140 10.18 7.63 9.58
CA LEU A 140 9.73 8.21 10.85
C LEU A 140 10.48 9.50 11.24
N GLU A 141 11.57 9.85 10.57
CA GLU A 141 12.30 11.11 10.82
C GLU A 141 11.52 12.34 10.33
N ASP A 142 10.70 12.19 9.28
CA ASP A 142 9.91 13.29 8.70
C ASP A 142 8.50 12.79 8.33
N ILE A 143 7.56 12.93 9.25
CA ILE A 143 6.16 12.59 9.05
C ILE A 143 5.42 13.84 8.56
N HIS A 144 5.16 13.90 7.28
CA HIS A 144 4.49 15.02 6.63
C HIS A 144 3.13 14.65 5.99
N ASN A 145 2.85 13.37 5.80
CA ASN A 145 1.53 12.95 5.31
C ASN A 145 0.44 13.35 6.32
N PRO A 146 -0.60 14.10 5.91
CA PRO A 146 -1.62 14.63 6.81
C PRO A 146 -2.35 13.55 7.61
N PHE A 147 -2.63 12.40 7.01
CA PHE A 147 -3.27 11.28 7.71
C PHE A 147 -2.36 10.74 8.81
N PHE A 148 -1.09 10.47 8.49
CA PHE A 148 -0.16 9.92 9.47
C PHE A 148 0.14 10.92 10.59
N ALA A 149 0.37 12.19 10.25
CA ALA A 149 0.59 13.26 11.22
C ALA A 149 -0.62 13.42 12.17
N GLY A 150 -1.85 13.41 11.63
CA GLY A 150 -3.07 13.48 12.43
C GLY A 150 -3.23 12.27 13.37
N MET A 151 -2.83 11.07 12.93
CA MET A 151 -2.86 9.88 13.78
C MET A 151 -1.83 9.97 14.91
N VAL A 152 -0.65 10.52 14.65
CA VAL A 152 0.37 10.77 15.68
C VAL A 152 -0.13 11.81 16.68
N GLU A 153 -0.71 12.91 16.21
CA GLU A 153 -1.26 13.96 17.08
C GLU A 153 -2.40 13.41 17.96
N LYS A 154 -3.32 12.64 17.41
CA LYS A 154 -4.41 11.99 18.16
C LYS A 154 -3.88 11.13 19.31
N ASN A 155 -2.74 10.51 19.12
CA ASN A 155 -2.12 9.61 20.11
C ASN A 155 -0.94 10.25 20.86
N ALA A 156 -0.79 11.59 20.85
CA ALA A 156 0.37 12.29 21.40
C ALA A 156 0.61 12.01 22.90
N TYR A 157 -0.43 11.69 23.67
CA TYR A 157 -0.27 11.31 25.08
C TYR A 157 0.51 10.00 25.24
N GLN A 158 0.29 9.01 24.38
CA GLN A 158 0.95 7.72 24.36
C GLN A 158 2.28 7.75 23.59
N LEU A 159 2.32 8.52 22.50
CA LEU A 159 3.47 8.69 21.62
C LEU A 159 4.31 9.91 22.03
N LYS A 160 4.96 9.85 23.20
CA LYS A 160 5.88 10.92 23.63
C LYS A 160 7.09 11.06 22.71
N GLU A 161 7.50 9.95 22.12
CA GLU A 161 8.54 9.86 21.09
C GLU A 161 8.01 8.98 19.95
N ILE A 162 8.30 9.38 18.72
CA ILE A 162 7.92 8.60 17.54
C ILE A 162 8.94 7.49 17.37
N THR A 163 8.53 6.28 17.70
CA THR A 163 9.33 5.07 17.57
C THR A 163 8.57 4.00 16.77
N PRO A 164 9.27 3.07 16.10
CA PRO A 164 8.59 1.96 15.43
C PRO A 164 7.62 1.19 16.33
N THR A 165 8.03 0.94 17.57
CA THR A 165 7.19 0.28 18.57
C THR A 165 5.96 1.11 18.93
N GLY A 166 6.13 2.42 19.15
CA GLY A 166 5.01 3.32 19.44
C GLY A 166 3.99 3.36 18.30
N VAL A 167 4.47 3.48 17.05
CA VAL A 167 3.61 3.43 15.86
C VAL A 167 2.90 2.08 15.72
N ALA A 168 3.60 0.96 15.98
CA ALA A 168 3.03 -0.38 15.94
C ALA A 168 1.88 -0.58 16.94
N PHE A 169 1.96 0.05 18.12
CA PHE A 169 0.93 -0.13 19.16
C PHE A 169 -0.19 0.91 19.10
N TYR A 170 0.08 2.13 18.64
CA TYR A 170 -0.85 3.25 18.77
C TYR A 170 -1.36 3.82 17.44
N VAL A 171 -0.74 3.47 16.30
CA VAL A 171 -1.18 3.95 14.97
C VAL A 171 -1.55 2.79 14.05
N ALA A 172 -0.66 1.83 13.84
CA ALA A 172 -0.89 0.70 12.93
C ALA A 172 -2.19 -0.09 13.20
N PRO A 173 -2.65 -0.29 14.46
CA PRO A 173 -3.90 -1.00 14.71
C PRO A 173 -5.14 -0.33 14.11
N TYR A 174 -5.17 0.99 14.01
CA TYR A 174 -6.31 1.70 13.38
C TYR A 174 -6.33 1.45 11.86
N VAL A 175 -5.17 1.51 11.20
CA VAL A 175 -5.05 1.19 9.77
C VAL A 175 -5.48 -0.25 9.53
N ASN A 176 -4.91 -1.20 10.27
CA ASN A 176 -5.22 -2.62 10.14
C ASN A 176 -6.71 -2.94 10.42
N ALA A 177 -7.31 -2.28 11.42
CA ALA A 177 -8.73 -2.47 11.72
C ALA A 177 -9.61 -1.97 10.56
N THR A 178 -9.31 -0.80 10.00
CA THR A 178 -10.07 -0.23 8.87
C THR A 178 -9.91 -1.11 7.63
N VAL A 179 -8.69 -1.55 7.32
CA VAL A 179 -8.44 -2.43 6.16
C VAL A 179 -9.19 -3.75 6.28
N ARG A 180 -9.16 -4.40 7.46
CA ARG A 180 -9.73 -5.74 7.66
C ARG A 180 -11.22 -5.73 7.96
N MET A 181 -11.70 -4.74 8.68
CA MET A 181 -13.06 -4.70 9.26
C MET A 181 -13.90 -3.53 8.77
N GLY A 182 -13.27 -2.51 8.17
CA GLY A 182 -13.94 -1.30 7.68
C GLY A 182 -14.97 -1.60 6.57
N THR A 183 -15.99 -0.78 6.49
CA THR A 183 -16.89 -0.72 5.34
C THR A 183 -16.13 -0.20 4.11
N GLN A 184 -16.68 -0.37 2.91
CA GLN A 184 -16.07 0.20 1.69
C GLN A 184 -15.92 1.73 1.79
N GLU A 185 -16.89 2.40 2.43
CA GLU A 185 -16.83 3.83 2.65
C GLU A 185 -15.73 4.24 3.62
N GLU A 186 -15.55 3.53 4.74
CA GLU A 186 -14.46 3.78 5.70
C GLU A 186 -13.08 3.55 5.07
N LYS A 187 -12.94 2.48 4.26
CA LYS A 187 -11.70 2.23 3.50
C LYS A 187 -11.43 3.35 2.50
N ARG A 188 -12.46 3.80 1.79
CA ARG A 188 -12.35 4.91 0.84
C ARG A 188 -11.94 6.21 1.54
N ILE A 189 -12.57 6.56 2.65
CA ILE A 189 -12.24 7.77 3.43
C ILE A 189 -10.79 7.71 3.91
N MET A 190 -10.35 6.58 4.49
CA MET A 190 -8.97 6.40 4.93
C MET A 190 -7.99 6.53 3.78
N PHE A 191 -8.27 5.88 2.64
CA PHE A 191 -7.42 5.97 1.46
C PHE A 191 -7.33 7.42 0.93
N GLU A 192 -8.46 8.11 0.81
CA GLU A 192 -8.50 9.50 0.35
C GLU A 192 -7.80 10.45 1.34
N ALA A 193 -7.84 10.17 2.65
CA ALA A 193 -7.10 10.92 3.66
C ALA A 193 -5.57 10.75 3.54
N MET A 194 -5.10 9.60 3.04
CA MET A 194 -3.68 9.39 2.72
C MET A 194 -3.24 10.10 1.44
N LEU A 195 -4.19 10.46 0.56
CA LEU A 195 -3.90 11.23 -0.64
C LEU A 195 -3.83 12.72 -0.27
N ASP A 196 -2.66 13.29 -0.29
CA ASP A 196 -2.31 14.64 0.18
C ASP A 196 -3.12 15.82 -0.45
N PHE A 197 -4.12 15.54 -1.25
CA PHE A 197 -4.96 16.54 -1.89
C PHE A 197 -6.39 16.65 -1.31
N LYS A 198 -6.72 15.85 -0.30
CA LYS A 198 -8.02 15.93 0.40
C LYS A 198 -7.81 15.96 1.90
N ALA A 199 -8.44 16.93 2.56
CA ALA A 199 -8.59 16.93 4.00
C ALA A 199 -9.94 16.33 4.38
N TYR A 200 -9.97 15.49 5.40
CA TYR A 200 -11.18 14.92 5.99
C TYR A 200 -11.23 15.23 7.47
N ASP A 201 -12.42 15.56 7.95
CA ASP A 201 -12.69 15.53 9.39
C ASP A 201 -12.67 14.08 9.88
N MET A 202 -12.30 13.88 11.16
CA MET A 202 -12.38 12.56 11.76
C MET A 202 -13.81 12.07 11.80
N VAL A 203 -14.03 10.86 11.34
CA VAL A 203 -15.34 10.21 11.28
C VAL A 203 -15.33 9.00 12.21
N ASP A 204 -16.33 8.91 13.08
CA ASP A 204 -16.54 7.71 13.88
C ASP A 204 -16.98 6.54 12.99
N SER A 205 -16.41 5.36 13.24
CA SER A 205 -16.85 4.16 12.55
C SER A 205 -18.32 3.87 12.80
N THR A 206 -19.02 3.48 11.75
CA THR A 206 -20.42 3.05 11.84
C THR A 206 -20.58 1.67 12.49
N LYS A 207 -19.50 0.93 12.67
CA LYS A 207 -19.53 -0.38 13.34
C LYS A 207 -19.59 -0.24 14.85
N ARG A 208 -20.47 -1.02 15.47
CA ARG A 208 -20.67 -1.03 16.92
C ARG A 208 -19.34 -1.37 17.64
N GLY A 209 -18.93 -0.51 18.56
CA GLY A 209 -17.71 -0.66 19.34
C GLY A 209 -16.43 -0.13 18.68
N CYS A 210 -16.49 0.35 17.44
CA CYS A 210 -15.39 1.03 16.78
C CYS A 210 -15.62 2.56 16.87
N LYS A 211 -14.60 3.27 17.32
CA LYS A 211 -14.52 4.73 17.18
C LYS A 211 -13.34 5.02 16.29
N GLY A 212 -13.57 5.78 15.26
CA GLY A 212 -12.58 6.23 14.31
C GLY A 212 -11.53 7.14 14.92
#